data_e0d8fc4cb525dcfd8b6989fa2896642b
#
_entry.id   e0d8fc4cb525dcfd8b6989fa2896642b
#
_cell.length_a   1.000
_cell.length_b   1.000
_cell.length_c   1.000
_cell.angle_alpha   90.00
_cell.angle_beta   90.00
_cell.angle_gamma   90.00
#
_symmetry.space_group_name_H-M   'P 1'
#
loop_
_entity.id
_entity.type
_entity.pdbx_description
1 polymer ?
#
loop_
_entity_poly.entity_id
_entity_poly.type
_entity_poly.pdbx_seq_one_letter_code
_entity_poly.pdbx_strand_id
1 'polypeptide(L)'
;MKAVHFGAGNIGRGFIGLILSQAGYEVIFSDVNDSLVELLQQRKSYTVRLANEDEETFTVSNVTAINGKNLEDVARAVAKADLVTTAVGVNILKHIASGIAKGIEMRIQRGAAPLHIIACENAIGGSTQLKEHVYTHLREDLRYKVDASIVFPDAAVDRIVPIQHNEDPLQVTVEPFYEWVVDESQMLEGFHRIDGIHFVKHLEPYIERKLFTVNTGHCSAAYLGYLHGFTTIQDAMANSQIASLVRHVM
;
A
#
# COMPACT_ATOMS: atom_id res chain seq x y z
N MET A 1 18.03 3.90 4.12
CA MET A 1 16.71 4.49 4.42
C MET A 1 15.80 3.43 5.01
N LYS A 2 14.80 3.83 5.83
CA LYS A 2 13.84 2.94 6.47
C LYS A 2 12.43 3.28 6.08
N ALA A 3 11.64 2.29 5.65
CA ALA A 3 10.21 2.44 5.43
C ALA A 3 9.43 1.60 6.44
N VAL A 4 8.40 2.18 7.04
CA VAL A 4 7.41 1.43 7.81
C VAL A 4 6.18 1.24 6.95
N HIS A 5 5.83 -0.01 6.67
CA HIS A 5 4.66 -0.35 5.89
C HIS A 5 3.62 -1.07 6.76
N PHE A 6 2.44 -0.47 6.89
CA PHE A 6 1.32 -1.08 7.59
C PHE A 6 0.58 -2.05 6.67
N GLY A 7 0.50 -3.31 7.10
CA GLY A 7 -0.10 -4.41 6.37
C GLY A 7 0.94 -5.27 5.64
N ALA A 8 1.22 -6.46 6.16
CA ALA A 8 2.09 -7.45 5.52
C ALA A 8 1.30 -8.46 4.66
N GLY A 9 0.09 -8.11 4.25
CA GLY A 9 -0.72 -8.91 3.35
C GLY A 9 -0.14 -9.02 1.95
N ASN A 10 -0.91 -9.58 1.02
CA ASN A 10 -0.43 -9.83 -0.35
C ASN A 10 -0.10 -8.53 -1.09
N ILE A 11 -0.90 -7.45 -0.93
CA ILE A 11 -0.62 -6.13 -1.52
C ILE A 11 0.63 -5.53 -0.88
N GLY A 12 0.74 -5.55 0.46
CA GLY A 12 1.89 -4.99 1.17
C GLY A 12 3.20 -5.65 0.75
N ARG A 13 3.26 -6.98 0.70
CA ARG A 13 4.46 -7.71 0.28
C ARG A 13 4.66 -7.70 -1.24
N GLY A 14 3.60 -8.03 -2.00
CA GLY A 14 3.69 -8.25 -3.44
C GLY A 14 3.77 -6.98 -4.28
N PHE A 15 3.47 -5.82 -3.70
CA PHE A 15 3.50 -4.56 -4.43
C PHE A 15 4.37 -3.52 -3.71
N ILE A 16 3.86 -2.92 -2.63
CA ILE A 16 4.51 -1.77 -1.99
C ILE A 16 5.88 -2.16 -1.43
N GLY A 17 5.96 -3.27 -0.70
CA GLY A 17 7.21 -3.76 -0.11
C GLY A 17 8.26 -4.16 -1.14
N LEU A 18 7.85 -4.73 -2.29
CA LEU A 18 8.74 -5.04 -3.41
C LEU A 18 9.39 -3.76 -3.94
N ILE A 19 8.60 -2.73 -4.28
CA ILE A 19 9.10 -1.47 -4.83
C ILE A 19 10.02 -0.76 -3.82
N LEU A 20 9.63 -0.69 -2.56
CA LEU A 20 10.43 -0.06 -1.51
C LEU A 20 11.77 -0.78 -1.30
N SER A 21 11.77 -2.12 -1.31
CA SER A 21 12.99 -2.92 -1.20
C SER A 21 13.92 -2.70 -2.40
N GLN A 22 13.37 -2.68 -3.63
CA GLN A 22 14.12 -2.40 -4.86
C GLN A 22 14.72 -0.99 -4.85
N ALA A 23 14.05 -0.02 -4.22
CA ALA A 23 14.56 1.34 -4.00
C ALA A 23 15.58 1.44 -2.84
N GLY A 24 16.00 0.32 -2.24
CA GLY A 24 17.03 0.27 -1.21
C GLY A 24 16.55 0.59 0.22
N TYR A 25 15.25 0.58 0.48
CA TYR A 25 14.73 0.72 1.84
C TYR A 25 14.87 -0.58 2.64
N GLU A 26 15.21 -0.46 3.93
CA GLU A 26 14.88 -1.46 4.93
C GLU A 26 13.38 -1.34 5.20
N VAL A 27 12.60 -2.37 4.86
CA VAL A 27 11.14 -2.35 5.01
C VAL A 27 10.74 -3.04 6.31
N ILE A 28 10.10 -2.29 7.20
CA ILE A 28 9.55 -2.78 8.46
C ILE A 28 8.04 -2.90 8.29
N PHE A 29 7.55 -4.12 8.16
CA PHE A 29 6.11 -4.37 8.11
C PHE A 29 5.50 -4.28 9.51
N SER A 30 4.37 -3.60 9.64
CA SER A 30 3.53 -3.62 10.84
C SER A 30 2.26 -4.40 10.54
N ASP A 31 2.09 -5.56 11.17
CA ASP A 31 0.93 -6.43 10.94
C ASP A 31 0.41 -7.02 12.25
N VAL A 32 -0.87 -7.42 12.28
CA VAL A 32 -1.53 -8.02 13.45
C VAL A 32 -1.53 -9.55 13.41
N ASN A 33 -1.08 -10.15 12.31
CA ASN A 33 -0.92 -11.59 12.15
C ASN A 33 0.42 -12.04 12.75
N ASP A 34 0.36 -12.61 13.95
CA ASP A 34 1.56 -12.98 14.72
C ASP A 34 2.46 -13.97 13.94
N SER A 35 1.89 -14.98 13.28
CA SER A 35 2.65 -15.96 12.50
C SER A 35 3.40 -15.33 11.32
N LEU A 36 2.75 -14.38 10.63
CA LEU A 36 3.36 -13.68 9.51
C LEU A 36 4.50 -12.76 9.98
N VAL A 37 4.30 -12.08 11.11
CA VAL A 37 5.30 -11.23 11.76
C VAL A 37 6.52 -12.06 12.15
N GLU A 38 6.34 -13.21 12.82
CA GLU A 38 7.42 -14.11 13.23
C GLU A 38 8.22 -14.61 12.01
N LEU A 39 7.55 -15.06 10.95
CA LEU A 39 8.21 -15.53 9.74
C LEU A 39 9.06 -14.44 9.08
N LEU A 40 8.56 -13.22 8.97
CA LEU A 40 9.30 -12.08 8.41
C LEU A 40 10.48 -11.67 9.27
N GLN A 41 10.36 -11.75 10.60
CA GLN A 41 11.47 -11.51 11.54
C GLN A 41 12.59 -12.54 11.41
N GLN A 42 12.21 -13.82 11.25
CA GLN A 42 13.16 -14.93 11.15
C GLN A 42 13.87 -14.95 9.80
N ARG A 43 13.12 -14.86 8.70
CA ARG A 43 13.66 -15.04 7.35
C ARG A 43 14.27 -13.77 6.77
N LYS A 44 13.74 -12.60 7.12
CA LYS A 44 14.16 -11.28 6.64
C LYS A 44 14.15 -11.15 5.10
N SER A 45 13.43 -12.04 4.46
CA SER A 45 13.24 -12.08 3.01
C SER A 45 11.97 -12.86 2.65
N TYR A 46 11.46 -12.61 1.46
CA TYR A 46 10.37 -13.37 0.87
C TYR A 46 10.45 -13.31 -0.67
N THR A 47 9.63 -14.13 -1.35
CA THR A 47 9.60 -14.21 -2.80
C THR A 47 8.32 -13.60 -3.35
N VAL A 48 8.47 -12.75 -4.37
CA VAL A 48 7.36 -12.29 -5.22
C VAL A 48 7.52 -12.94 -6.59
N ARG A 49 6.46 -13.62 -7.07
CA ARG A 49 6.41 -14.25 -8.37
C ARG A 49 5.44 -13.47 -9.27
N LEU A 50 5.82 -13.26 -10.53
CA LEU A 50 4.92 -12.69 -11.52
C LEU A 50 4.05 -13.81 -12.13
N ALA A 51 2.77 -13.49 -12.31
CA ALA A 51 1.80 -14.35 -13.00
C ALA A 51 1.92 -14.15 -14.52
N ASN A 52 3.07 -14.50 -15.10
CA ASN A 52 3.35 -14.48 -16.52
C ASN A 52 3.88 -15.85 -16.97
N GLU A 53 4.08 -16.04 -18.28
CA GLU A 53 4.54 -17.31 -18.83
C GLU A 53 5.95 -17.72 -18.33
N ASP A 54 6.82 -16.74 -18.08
CA ASP A 54 8.20 -16.96 -17.62
C ASP A 54 8.29 -17.18 -16.11
N GLU A 55 7.20 -17.01 -15.36
CA GLU A 55 7.13 -17.12 -13.90
C GLU A 55 8.28 -16.38 -13.18
N GLU A 56 8.62 -15.19 -13.65
CA GLU A 56 9.69 -14.39 -13.06
C GLU A 56 9.53 -14.24 -11.55
N THR A 57 10.65 -14.35 -10.83
CA THR A 57 10.66 -14.25 -9.38
C THR A 57 11.62 -13.17 -8.87
N PHE A 58 11.20 -12.45 -7.85
CA PHE A 58 12.01 -11.46 -7.14
C PHE A 58 12.18 -11.88 -5.69
N THR A 59 13.43 -11.98 -5.24
CA THR A 59 13.71 -12.10 -3.81
C THR A 59 13.72 -10.72 -3.18
N VAL A 60 12.77 -10.47 -2.31
CA VAL A 60 12.70 -9.23 -1.52
C VAL A 60 13.46 -9.47 -0.22
N SER A 61 14.53 -8.72 -0.02
CA SER A 61 15.41 -8.81 1.14
C SER A 61 15.43 -7.51 1.94
N ASN A 62 16.17 -7.49 3.04
CA ASN A 62 16.26 -6.34 3.93
C ASN A 62 14.87 -5.93 4.49
N VAL A 63 14.09 -6.92 4.88
CA VAL A 63 12.77 -6.76 5.45
C VAL A 63 12.71 -7.35 6.86
N THR A 64 11.83 -6.81 7.68
CA THR A 64 11.47 -7.36 8.99
C THR A 64 10.02 -7.00 9.29
N ALA A 65 9.53 -7.41 10.46
CA ALA A 65 8.18 -7.04 10.88
C ALA A 65 8.11 -6.71 12.37
N ILE A 66 7.08 -5.98 12.75
CA ILE A 66 6.70 -5.71 14.14
C ILE A 66 5.22 -6.07 14.32
N ASN A 67 4.86 -6.45 15.54
CA ASN A 67 3.46 -6.70 15.87
C ASN A 67 2.71 -5.35 15.97
N GLY A 68 1.76 -5.14 15.05
CA GLY A 68 0.95 -3.92 14.97
C GLY A 68 0.06 -3.66 16.17
N LYS A 69 -0.17 -4.67 17.03
CA LYS A 69 -0.89 -4.52 18.31
C LYS A 69 -0.02 -3.85 19.39
N ASN A 70 1.32 -3.86 19.22
CA ASN A 70 2.23 -3.20 20.16
C ASN A 70 2.43 -1.73 19.77
N LEU A 71 1.65 -0.86 20.39
CA LEU A 71 1.65 0.57 20.12
C LEU A 71 3.04 1.23 20.29
N GLU A 72 3.84 0.77 21.26
CA GLU A 72 5.17 1.33 21.52
C GLU A 72 6.16 0.96 20.41
N ASP A 73 6.11 -0.28 19.90
CA ASP A 73 7.00 -0.72 18.80
C ASP A 73 6.63 0.00 17.52
N VAL A 74 5.32 0.14 17.23
CA VAL A 74 4.81 0.91 16.09
C VAL A 74 5.28 2.37 16.18
N ALA A 75 5.07 3.03 17.32
CA ALA A 75 5.47 4.42 17.50
C ALA A 75 6.99 4.61 17.33
N ARG A 76 7.80 3.70 17.90
CA ARG A 76 9.27 3.74 17.74
C ARG A 76 9.71 3.53 16.28
N ALA A 77 9.02 2.66 15.54
CA ALA A 77 9.32 2.44 14.12
C ALA A 77 8.99 3.68 13.29
N VAL A 78 7.77 4.25 13.44
CA VAL A 78 7.35 5.47 12.76
C VAL A 78 8.27 6.66 13.09
N ALA A 79 8.68 6.80 14.37
CA ALA A 79 9.58 7.88 14.78
C ALA A 79 10.95 7.84 14.08
N LYS A 80 11.38 6.69 13.59
CA LYS A 80 12.69 6.48 12.93
C LYS A 80 12.57 6.28 11.42
N ALA A 81 11.35 6.27 10.88
CA ALA A 81 11.12 6.03 9.47
C ALA A 81 11.53 7.23 8.60
N ASP A 82 11.97 6.97 7.38
CA ASP A 82 12.14 7.96 6.33
C ASP A 82 10.89 8.04 5.44
N LEU A 83 10.06 6.99 5.46
CA LEU A 83 8.78 6.90 4.76
C LEU A 83 7.82 5.99 5.54
N VAL A 84 6.55 6.36 5.56
CA VAL A 84 5.46 5.50 6.07
C VAL A 84 4.47 5.24 4.95
N THR A 85 4.07 3.98 4.77
CA THR A 85 3.06 3.59 3.78
C THR A 85 2.05 2.62 4.40
N THR A 86 0.84 2.52 3.83
CA THR A 86 -0.19 1.59 4.31
C THR A 86 -0.84 0.81 3.18
N ALA A 87 -1.24 -0.42 3.43
CA ALA A 87 -2.12 -1.24 2.61
C ALA A 87 -2.88 -2.23 3.52
N VAL A 88 -3.73 -1.68 4.38
CA VAL A 88 -4.49 -2.42 5.41
C VAL A 88 -5.98 -2.49 5.12
N GLY A 89 -6.46 -1.73 4.13
CA GLY A 89 -7.86 -1.48 3.86
C GLY A 89 -8.36 -0.21 4.56
N VAL A 90 -9.14 0.60 3.84
CA VAL A 90 -9.56 1.94 4.28
C VAL A 90 -10.24 1.94 5.65
N ASN A 91 -11.03 0.91 5.95
CA ASN A 91 -11.72 0.78 7.24
C ASN A 91 -10.78 0.55 8.43
N ILE A 92 -9.54 0.14 8.18
CA ILE A 92 -8.52 -0.14 9.20
C ILE A 92 -7.66 1.08 9.49
N LEU A 93 -7.64 2.10 8.63
CA LEU A 93 -6.83 3.32 8.79
C LEU A 93 -7.01 3.97 10.17
N LYS A 94 -8.24 4.04 10.66
CA LYS A 94 -8.56 4.56 12.00
C LYS A 94 -7.90 3.81 13.16
N HIS A 95 -7.64 2.49 12.97
CA HIS A 95 -7.06 1.63 14.02
C HIS A 95 -5.54 1.76 14.11
N ILE A 96 -4.86 2.08 13.02
CA ILE A 96 -3.41 2.30 12.99
C ILE A 96 -3.02 3.75 13.34
N ALA A 97 -3.98 4.67 13.27
CA ALA A 97 -3.77 6.10 13.42
C ALA A 97 -3.14 6.49 14.75
N SER A 98 -3.52 5.85 15.85
CA SER A 98 -2.98 6.14 17.19
C SER A 98 -1.47 5.83 17.29
N GLY A 99 -1.03 4.72 16.70
CA GLY A 99 0.39 4.34 16.65
C GLY A 99 1.21 5.31 15.79
N ILE A 100 0.65 5.73 14.65
CA ILE A 100 1.27 6.73 13.79
C ILE A 100 1.38 8.08 14.50
N ALA A 101 0.29 8.55 15.13
CA ALA A 101 0.29 9.80 15.87
C ALA A 101 1.35 9.84 16.98
N LYS A 102 1.42 8.78 17.80
CA LYS A 102 2.45 8.65 18.83
C LYS A 102 3.87 8.68 18.27
N GLY A 103 4.09 8.00 17.14
CA GLY A 103 5.38 8.03 16.44
C GLY A 103 5.74 9.42 15.90
N ILE A 104 4.77 10.14 15.36
CA ILE A 104 4.91 11.54 14.92
C ILE A 104 5.31 12.43 16.11
N GLU A 105 4.62 12.33 17.24
CA GLU A 105 4.95 13.12 18.45
C GLU A 105 6.38 12.85 18.92
N MET A 106 6.81 11.59 18.96
CA MET A 106 8.18 11.20 19.29
C MET A 106 9.20 11.82 18.29
N ARG A 107 8.84 11.88 17.02
CA ARG A 107 9.66 12.46 15.95
C ARG A 107 9.83 13.97 16.12
N ILE A 108 8.73 14.69 16.36
CA ILE A 108 8.72 16.13 16.61
C ILE A 108 9.57 16.50 17.83
N GLN A 109 9.45 15.73 18.92
CA GLN A 109 10.23 15.95 20.15
C GLN A 109 11.75 15.80 19.95
N ARG A 110 12.15 14.96 18.97
CA ARG A 110 13.57 14.73 18.63
C ARG A 110 14.12 15.67 17.56
N GLY A 111 13.28 16.51 16.98
CA GLY A 111 13.68 17.37 15.86
C GLY A 111 14.12 16.56 14.63
N ALA A 112 13.48 15.40 14.35
CA ALA A 112 13.82 14.57 13.24
C ALA A 112 13.41 15.21 11.90
N ALA A 113 14.00 14.72 10.80
CA ALA A 113 13.72 15.19 9.44
C ALA A 113 12.22 15.04 9.06
N PRO A 114 11.72 15.78 8.07
CA PRO A 114 10.35 15.64 7.58
C PRO A 114 9.97 14.21 7.23
N LEU A 115 8.67 13.87 7.27
CA LEU A 115 8.17 12.53 6.99
C LEU A 115 7.00 12.61 6.01
N HIS A 116 7.00 11.71 5.04
CA HIS A 116 5.89 11.47 4.13
C HIS A 116 5.15 10.20 4.58
N ILE A 117 3.82 10.28 4.63
CA ILE A 117 2.94 9.18 5.01
C ILE A 117 1.94 8.98 3.87
N ILE A 118 2.03 7.85 3.16
CA ILE A 118 1.28 7.60 1.94
C ILE A 118 0.38 6.38 2.15
N ALA A 119 -0.93 6.58 2.12
CA ALA A 119 -1.88 5.48 2.15
C ALA A 119 -2.05 4.88 0.74
N CYS A 120 -1.63 3.63 0.58
CA CYS A 120 -1.71 2.86 -0.66
C CYS A 120 -2.96 1.97 -0.63
N GLU A 121 -4.10 2.60 -0.42
CA GLU A 121 -5.39 1.94 -0.29
C GLU A 121 -6.21 2.02 -1.60
N ASN A 122 -7.10 1.06 -1.80
CA ASN A 122 -8.08 1.17 -2.88
C ASN A 122 -9.21 2.14 -2.46
N ALA A 123 -8.88 3.43 -2.35
CA ALA A 123 -9.79 4.48 -1.90
C ALA A 123 -9.41 5.83 -2.50
N ILE A 124 -10.37 6.71 -2.64
CA ILE A 124 -10.14 8.12 -2.99
C ILE A 124 -9.74 8.86 -1.73
N GLY A 125 -8.63 9.61 -1.78
CA GLY A 125 -8.17 10.42 -0.65
C GLY A 125 -7.75 9.57 0.56
N GLY A 126 -7.11 8.42 0.34
CA GLY A 126 -6.71 7.51 1.42
C GLY A 126 -5.77 8.13 2.44
N SER A 127 -4.79 8.91 1.97
CA SER A 127 -3.85 9.61 2.86
C SER A 127 -4.52 10.77 3.58
N THR A 128 -5.42 11.50 2.93
CA THR A 128 -6.25 12.54 3.54
C THR A 128 -7.10 11.96 4.68
N GLN A 129 -7.78 10.83 4.45
CA GLN A 129 -8.55 10.14 5.49
C GLN A 129 -7.66 9.67 6.65
N LEU A 130 -6.48 9.11 6.34
CA LEU A 130 -5.51 8.71 7.37
C LEU A 130 -5.05 9.92 8.19
N LYS A 131 -4.76 11.06 7.55
CA LYS A 131 -4.42 12.32 8.23
C LYS A 131 -5.50 12.72 9.23
N GLU A 132 -6.75 12.73 8.81
CA GLU A 132 -7.89 13.07 9.69
C GLU A 132 -7.90 12.18 10.94
N HIS A 133 -7.76 10.86 10.76
CA HIS A 133 -7.70 9.93 11.89
C HIS A 133 -6.48 10.17 12.79
N VAL A 134 -5.30 10.39 12.23
CA VAL A 134 -4.07 10.67 12.98
C VAL A 134 -4.22 11.93 13.83
N TYR A 135 -4.81 12.99 13.25
CA TYR A 135 -5.00 14.27 13.95
C TYR A 135 -5.95 14.19 15.13
N THR A 136 -6.87 13.20 15.18
CA THR A 136 -7.70 12.98 16.38
C THR A 136 -6.89 12.50 17.60
N HIS A 137 -5.71 11.91 17.35
CA HIS A 137 -4.82 11.38 18.40
C HIS A 137 -3.64 12.29 18.72
N LEU A 138 -3.37 13.31 17.89
CA LEU A 138 -2.26 14.25 18.12
C LEU A 138 -2.59 15.28 19.19
N ARG A 139 -1.61 15.56 20.01
CA ARG A 139 -1.65 16.68 20.94
C ARG A 139 -1.81 18.01 20.19
N GLU A 140 -2.72 18.84 20.68
CA GLU A 140 -3.11 20.09 20.01
C GLU A 140 -1.93 21.09 19.91
N ASP A 141 -1.09 21.15 20.95
CA ASP A 141 0.08 22.01 21.02
C ASP A 141 1.21 21.62 20.04
N LEU A 142 1.16 20.42 19.43
CA LEU A 142 2.15 19.96 18.46
C LEU A 142 1.69 20.10 17.01
N ARG A 143 0.40 20.33 16.74
CA ARG A 143 -0.18 20.30 15.38
C ARG A 143 0.55 21.25 14.42
N TYR A 144 0.90 22.46 14.85
CA TYR A 144 1.60 23.43 14.00
C TYR A 144 2.99 22.92 13.54
N LYS A 145 3.70 22.13 14.38
CA LYS A 145 4.97 21.50 14.01
C LYS A 145 4.77 20.32 13.07
N VAL A 146 3.68 19.57 13.30
CA VAL A 146 3.30 18.44 12.43
C VAL A 146 2.98 18.96 11.03
N ASP A 147 2.15 20.01 10.91
CA ASP A 147 1.81 20.62 9.62
C ASP A 147 3.04 21.11 8.83
N ALA A 148 4.10 21.53 9.53
CA ALA A 148 5.33 22.02 8.89
C ALA A 148 6.29 20.90 8.43
N SER A 149 6.14 19.67 8.93
CA SER A 149 7.14 18.62 8.70
C SER A 149 6.60 17.23 8.39
N ILE A 150 5.30 17.01 8.51
CA ILE A 150 4.65 15.72 8.23
C ILE A 150 3.58 15.93 7.18
N VAL A 151 3.66 15.21 6.08
CA VAL A 151 2.71 15.34 4.97
C VAL A 151 2.09 14.00 4.64
N PHE A 152 0.87 14.06 4.09
CA PHE A 152 0.06 12.90 3.74
C PHE A 152 -0.38 12.99 2.26
N PRO A 153 0.55 12.87 1.31
CA PRO A 153 0.21 12.97 -0.09
C PRO A 153 -0.70 11.81 -0.51
N ASP A 154 -1.79 12.15 -1.20
CA ASP A 154 -2.71 11.15 -1.70
C ASP A 154 -2.09 10.37 -2.85
N ALA A 155 -2.54 9.12 -3.01
CA ALA A 155 -2.03 8.20 -4.00
C ALA A 155 -3.14 7.38 -4.66
N ALA A 156 -2.88 6.96 -5.89
CA ALA A 156 -3.63 5.93 -6.58
C ALA A 156 -2.71 4.73 -6.80
N VAL A 157 -3.17 3.55 -6.43
CA VAL A 157 -2.43 2.29 -6.57
C VAL A 157 -3.24 1.28 -7.37
N ASP A 158 -2.59 0.58 -8.28
CA ASP A 158 -3.21 -0.45 -9.10
C ASP A 158 -2.23 -1.61 -9.33
N ARG A 159 -2.60 -2.77 -8.86
CA ARG A 159 -1.98 -4.07 -9.15
C ARG A 159 -2.95 -5.18 -8.77
N ILE A 160 -3.17 -6.12 -9.68
CA ILE A 160 -3.95 -7.31 -9.36
C ILE A 160 -3.07 -8.27 -8.56
N VAL A 161 -3.58 -8.63 -7.38
CA VAL A 161 -3.02 -9.69 -6.55
C VAL A 161 -4.13 -10.70 -6.31
N PRO A 162 -4.09 -11.85 -7.01
CA PRO A 162 -5.15 -12.84 -6.96
C PRO A 162 -5.26 -13.46 -5.56
N ILE A 163 -6.43 -14.03 -5.26
CA ILE A 163 -6.59 -14.94 -4.11
C ILE A 163 -5.70 -16.15 -4.36
N GLN A 164 -4.83 -16.48 -3.40
CA GLN A 164 -3.81 -17.48 -3.58
C GLN A 164 -3.53 -18.24 -2.29
N HIS A 165 -3.13 -19.50 -2.45
CA HIS A 165 -2.64 -20.35 -1.38
C HIS A 165 -1.30 -20.92 -1.85
N ASN A 166 -0.21 -20.45 -1.25
CA ASN A 166 1.15 -20.88 -1.56
C ASN A 166 1.65 -21.83 -0.48
N GLU A 167 2.52 -22.78 -0.84
CA GLU A 167 3.19 -23.65 0.14
C GLU A 167 4.06 -22.82 1.10
N ASP A 168 4.75 -21.81 0.59
CA ASP A 168 5.43 -20.82 1.43
C ASP A 168 4.46 -19.66 1.76
N PRO A 169 4.10 -19.47 3.05
CA PRO A 169 3.19 -18.40 3.46
C PRO A 169 3.70 -16.98 3.17
N LEU A 170 5.01 -16.82 2.97
CA LEU A 170 5.60 -15.52 2.62
C LEU A 170 5.62 -15.26 1.12
N GLN A 171 5.51 -16.28 0.27
CA GLN A 171 5.47 -16.09 -1.18
C GLN A 171 4.19 -15.37 -1.60
N VAL A 172 4.31 -14.45 -2.55
CA VAL A 172 3.17 -13.74 -3.14
C VAL A 172 3.29 -13.78 -4.65
N THR A 173 2.19 -14.16 -5.34
CA THR A 173 2.07 -14.08 -6.79
C THR A 173 1.26 -12.85 -7.15
N VAL A 174 1.75 -12.07 -8.13
CA VAL A 174 1.16 -10.80 -8.56
C VAL A 174 1.18 -10.70 -10.08
N GLU A 175 0.31 -9.88 -10.66
CA GLU A 175 0.43 -9.56 -12.09
C GLU A 175 1.71 -8.77 -12.38
N PRO A 176 2.24 -8.83 -13.63
CA PRO A 176 3.39 -8.02 -14.03
C PRO A 176 3.12 -6.52 -13.98
N PHE A 177 1.92 -6.10 -14.38
CA PHE A 177 1.53 -4.69 -14.37
C PHE A 177 1.39 -4.16 -12.95
N TYR A 178 1.81 -2.94 -12.74
CA TYR A 178 1.48 -2.14 -11.56
C TYR A 178 1.50 -0.65 -11.89
N GLU A 179 0.78 0.11 -11.11
CA GLU A 179 0.83 1.57 -11.16
C GLU A 179 0.73 2.12 -9.73
N TRP A 180 1.69 2.96 -9.37
CA TRP A 180 1.67 3.71 -8.13
C TRP A 180 1.89 5.18 -8.45
N VAL A 181 0.85 5.98 -8.27
CA VAL A 181 0.84 7.42 -8.57
C VAL A 181 0.65 8.19 -7.28
N VAL A 182 1.45 9.23 -7.08
CA VAL A 182 1.41 10.07 -5.88
C VAL A 182 1.26 11.54 -6.28
N ASP A 183 0.40 12.26 -5.56
CA ASP A 183 0.22 13.70 -5.71
C ASP A 183 1.44 14.46 -5.18
N GLU A 184 2.30 14.94 -6.09
CA GLU A 184 3.50 15.67 -5.71
C GLU A 184 3.22 17.08 -5.17
N SER A 185 2.03 17.65 -5.42
CA SER A 185 1.67 18.98 -4.93
C SER A 185 1.55 19.03 -3.40
N GLN A 186 1.34 17.87 -2.79
CA GLN A 186 1.22 17.70 -1.34
C GLN A 186 2.54 17.28 -0.67
N MET A 187 3.64 17.19 -1.43
CA MET A 187 4.92 16.70 -0.92
C MET A 187 5.83 17.85 -0.46
N LEU A 188 6.68 17.56 0.51
CA LEU A 188 7.74 18.46 0.92
C LEU A 188 8.95 18.32 0.00
N GLU A 189 9.70 19.42 -0.14
CA GLU A 189 10.96 19.45 -0.90
C GLU A 189 11.98 18.45 -0.30
N GLY A 190 12.86 17.94 -1.18
CA GLY A 190 13.93 17.03 -0.78
C GLY A 190 13.49 15.56 -0.59
N PHE A 191 12.28 15.19 -0.97
CA PHE A 191 11.88 13.79 -0.99
C PHE A 191 12.71 13.01 -2.00
N HIS A 192 13.27 11.87 -1.54
CA HIS A 192 13.99 10.97 -2.43
C HIS A 192 12.98 10.23 -3.33
N ARG A 193 13.00 10.56 -4.62
CA ARG A 193 12.10 9.92 -5.60
C ARG A 193 12.43 8.43 -5.70
N ILE A 194 11.38 7.62 -5.71
CA ILE A 194 11.45 6.17 -5.74
C ILE A 194 11.12 5.72 -7.16
N ASP A 195 12.00 4.93 -7.78
CA ASP A 195 11.73 4.32 -9.06
C ASP A 195 10.51 3.39 -8.96
N GLY A 196 9.61 3.47 -9.95
CA GLY A 196 8.33 2.75 -9.93
C GLY A 196 7.17 3.53 -9.29
N ILE A 197 7.42 4.77 -8.80
CA ILE A 197 6.36 5.70 -8.40
C ILE A 197 6.27 6.85 -9.41
N HIS A 198 5.07 7.13 -9.90
CA HIS A 198 4.77 8.28 -10.73
C HIS A 198 4.33 9.45 -9.87
N PHE A 199 5.12 10.53 -9.86
CA PHE A 199 4.79 11.76 -9.14
C PHE A 199 4.11 12.73 -10.09
N VAL A 200 2.88 13.14 -9.78
CA VAL A 200 2.03 13.97 -10.64
C VAL A 200 1.44 15.15 -9.87
N LYS A 201 1.16 16.24 -10.57
CA LYS A 201 0.52 17.44 -9.99
C LYS A 201 -0.99 17.30 -9.88
N HIS A 202 -1.59 16.40 -10.64
CA HIS A 202 -3.02 16.17 -10.70
C HIS A 202 -3.26 14.66 -10.65
N LEU A 203 -3.76 14.18 -9.53
CA LEU A 203 -4.01 12.75 -9.29
C LEU A 203 -5.36 12.29 -9.84
N GLU A 204 -6.32 13.20 -9.95
CA GLU A 204 -7.70 12.92 -10.35
C GLU A 204 -7.82 12.12 -11.65
N PRO A 205 -7.10 12.44 -12.76
CA PRO A 205 -7.22 11.69 -14.01
C PRO A 205 -6.81 10.21 -13.86
N TYR A 206 -5.87 9.91 -12.98
CA TYR A 206 -5.43 8.53 -12.71
C TYR A 206 -6.46 7.76 -11.89
N ILE A 207 -7.07 8.43 -10.90
CA ILE A 207 -8.16 7.87 -10.10
C ILE A 207 -9.37 7.59 -10.99
N GLU A 208 -9.78 8.55 -11.80
CA GLU A 208 -10.93 8.41 -12.73
C GLU A 208 -10.70 7.25 -13.71
N ARG A 209 -9.54 7.22 -14.36
CA ARG A 209 -9.19 6.13 -15.28
C ARG A 209 -9.26 4.77 -14.56
N LYS A 210 -8.65 4.65 -13.38
CA LYS A 210 -8.68 3.39 -12.61
C LYS A 210 -10.11 3.00 -12.25
N LEU A 211 -10.91 3.91 -11.72
CA LEU A 211 -12.27 3.61 -11.27
C LEU A 211 -13.20 3.26 -12.45
N PHE A 212 -13.18 4.07 -13.50
CA PHE A 212 -14.15 3.94 -14.60
C PHE A 212 -13.74 2.96 -15.70
N THR A 213 -12.46 2.57 -15.77
CA THR A 213 -12.01 1.51 -16.68
C THR A 213 -11.66 0.24 -15.92
N VAL A 214 -10.62 0.23 -15.09
CA VAL A 214 -10.11 -1.00 -14.45
C VAL A 214 -11.14 -1.60 -13.49
N ASN A 215 -11.55 -0.83 -12.49
CA ASN A 215 -12.47 -1.33 -11.45
C ASN A 215 -13.86 -1.63 -12.05
N THR A 216 -14.38 -0.77 -12.93
CA THR A 216 -15.67 -0.96 -13.60
C THR A 216 -15.63 -2.17 -14.52
N GLY A 217 -14.55 -2.37 -15.29
CA GLY A 217 -14.36 -3.54 -16.15
C GLY A 217 -14.34 -4.85 -15.35
N HIS A 218 -13.55 -4.91 -14.27
CA HIS A 218 -13.51 -6.09 -13.39
C HIS A 218 -14.87 -6.37 -12.72
N CYS A 219 -15.52 -5.34 -12.20
CA CYS A 219 -16.84 -5.45 -11.58
C CYS A 219 -17.88 -5.99 -12.58
N SER A 220 -17.93 -5.40 -13.78
CA SER A 220 -18.84 -5.81 -14.85
C SER A 220 -18.57 -7.26 -15.28
N ALA A 221 -17.31 -7.64 -15.48
CA ALA A 221 -16.93 -8.99 -15.84
C ALA A 221 -17.32 -10.01 -14.76
N ALA A 222 -17.11 -9.65 -13.47
CA ALA A 222 -17.48 -10.52 -12.35
C ALA A 222 -19.00 -10.74 -12.26
N TYR A 223 -19.80 -9.68 -12.32
CA TYR A 223 -21.25 -9.79 -12.21
C TYR A 223 -21.89 -10.47 -13.44
N LEU A 224 -21.48 -10.08 -14.66
CA LEU A 224 -21.96 -10.72 -15.88
C LEU A 224 -21.52 -12.20 -15.94
N GLY A 225 -20.29 -12.48 -15.57
CA GLY A 225 -19.77 -13.84 -15.49
C GLY A 225 -20.59 -14.70 -14.52
N TYR A 226 -20.83 -14.21 -13.32
CA TYR A 226 -21.64 -14.88 -12.31
C TYR A 226 -23.06 -15.18 -12.80
N LEU A 227 -23.73 -14.21 -13.44
CA LEU A 227 -25.07 -14.39 -13.99
C LEU A 227 -25.13 -15.44 -15.09
N HIS A 228 -24.02 -15.68 -15.80
CA HIS A 228 -23.91 -16.69 -16.87
C HIS A 228 -23.25 -18.00 -16.39
N GLY A 229 -23.04 -18.16 -15.07
CA GLY A 229 -22.54 -19.41 -14.46
C GLY A 229 -21.02 -19.60 -14.53
N PHE A 230 -20.25 -18.54 -14.86
CA PHE A 230 -18.79 -18.57 -14.81
C PHE A 230 -18.29 -18.36 -13.37
N THR A 231 -17.23 -19.04 -13.00
CA THR A 231 -16.63 -18.98 -11.66
C THR A 231 -15.40 -18.06 -11.59
N THR A 232 -14.80 -17.75 -12.74
CA THR A 232 -13.66 -16.85 -12.83
C THR A 232 -13.89 -15.71 -13.83
N ILE A 233 -13.27 -14.56 -13.59
CA ILE A 233 -13.28 -13.43 -14.54
C ILE A 233 -12.62 -13.85 -15.86
N GLN A 234 -11.57 -14.66 -15.81
CA GLN A 234 -10.85 -15.14 -16.99
C GLN A 234 -11.80 -15.94 -17.92
N ASP A 235 -12.54 -16.90 -17.38
CA ASP A 235 -13.50 -17.70 -18.15
C ASP A 235 -14.65 -16.84 -18.69
N ALA A 236 -15.16 -15.91 -17.86
CA ALA A 236 -16.19 -14.97 -18.29
C ALA A 236 -15.72 -14.12 -19.48
N MET A 237 -14.51 -13.60 -19.43
CA MET A 237 -13.93 -12.75 -20.50
C MET A 237 -13.53 -13.55 -21.76
N ALA A 238 -13.34 -14.87 -21.66
CA ALA A 238 -13.19 -15.74 -22.83
C ALA A 238 -14.49 -15.87 -23.64
N ASN A 239 -15.65 -15.63 -23.01
CA ASN A 239 -16.95 -15.57 -23.68
C ASN A 239 -17.10 -14.24 -24.43
N SER A 240 -17.26 -14.30 -25.76
CA SER A 240 -17.30 -13.12 -26.64
C SER A 240 -18.47 -12.17 -26.35
N GLN A 241 -19.64 -12.69 -25.92
CA GLN A 241 -20.80 -11.87 -25.57
C GLN A 241 -20.54 -11.07 -24.31
N ILE A 242 -20.03 -11.71 -23.25
CA ILE A 242 -19.66 -11.04 -21.99
C ILE A 242 -18.58 -10.01 -22.24
N ALA A 243 -17.50 -10.40 -22.96
CA ALA A 243 -16.42 -9.48 -23.28
C ALA A 243 -16.90 -8.25 -24.08
N SER A 244 -17.88 -8.43 -24.99
CA SER A 244 -18.49 -7.34 -25.70
C SER A 244 -19.30 -6.41 -24.78
N LEU A 245 -20.12 -6.97 -23.90
CA LEU A 245 -20.89 -6.19 -22.93
C LEU A 245 -19.98 -5.39 -21.98
N VAL A 246 -18.93 -6.01 -21.45
CA VAL A 246 -17.95 -5.33 -20.57
C VAL A 246 -17.31 -4.15 -21.29
N ARG A 247 -16.89 -4.32 -22.57
CA ARG A 247 -16.33 -3.21 -23.37
C ARG A 247 -17.29 -2.05 -23.62
N HIS A 248 -18.59 -2.34 -23.67
CA HIS A 248 -19.60 -1.27 -23.85
C HIS A 248 -19.88 -0.48 -22.56
N VAL A 249 -19.54 -1.04 -21.40
CA VAL A 249 -19.71 -0.39 -20.10
C VAL A 249 -18.52 0.53 -19.78
N MET A 250 -17.33 0.19 -20.25
CA MET A 250 -16.10 0.98 -20.08
C MET A 250 -16.00 2.13 -21.09
#